data_b489958bde5e6c8675c8dcf75209e602
#
_entry.id   b489958bde5e6c8675c8dcf75209e602
#
_cell.length_a   1.000
_cell.length_b   1.000
_cell.length_c   1.000
_cell.angle_alpha   90.00
_cell.angle_beta   90.00
_cell.angle_gamma   90.00
#
_symmetry.space_group_name_H-M   'P 1'
#
loop_
_entity.id
_entity.type
_entity.pdbx_description
1 polymer ?
#
loop_
_entity_poly.entity_id
_entity_poly.type
_entity_poly.pdbx_seq_one_letter_code
_entity_poly.pdbx_strand_id
1 'polypeptide(L)'
;VSRRFEAAAGMALATLFVLTLASGASYAAWHWILEPLGLGYMRTLVFILLIAAVVQLTEMLVRASSPLLHELLGVFLPLITTNCAVLGVALLNLERQHGLVESLVFGAAAAAGFGLALLTFAGLRERLETADVPAAFRGTPLALITAGLMALAFMGFGGLVGR
;
A
#
# COMPACT_ATOMS: atom_id res chain seq x y z
N VAL A 1 -10.24 13.29 -18.03
CA VAL A 1 -9.78 12.46 -16.90
C VAL A 1 -8.33 12.13 -17.18
N SER A 2 -7.44 12.57 -16.30
CA SER A 2 -5.99 12.48 -16.49
C SER A 2 -5.52 11.03 -16.42
N ARG A 3 -4.59 10.62 -17.29
CA ARG A 3 -3.90 9.31 -17.23
C ARG A 3 -3.29 9.04 -15.86
N ARG A 4 -2.93 10.08 -15.11
CA ARG A 4 -2.38 9.97 -13.75
C ARG A 4 -3.41 9.53 -12.73
N PHE A 5 -4.65 10.00 -12.86
CA PHE A 5 -5.73 9.58 -11.95
C PHE A 5 -6.12 8.13 -12.19
N GLU A 6 -6.19 7.68 -13.44
CA GLU A 6 -6.46 6.29 -13.80
C GLU A 6 -5.34 5.35 -13.28
N ALA A 7 -4.08 5.77 -13.43
CA ALA A 7 -2.94 5.02 -12.89
C ALA A 7 -2.97 4.96 -11.35
N ALA A 8 -3.33 6.06 -10.67
CA ALA A 8 -3.47 6.11 -9.22
C ALA A 8 -4.62 5.21 -8.73
N ALA A 9 -5.76 5.19 -9.44
CA ALA A 9 -6.88 4.31 -9.13
C ALA A 9 -6.52 2.84 -9.32
N GLY A 10 -5.84 2.51 -10.41
CA GLY A 10 -5.33 1.15 -10.66
C GLY A 10 -4.35 0.70 -9.58
N MET A 11 -3.43 1.58 -9.18
CA MET A 11 -2.47 1.30 -8.10
C MET A 11 -3.17 1.13 -6.74
N ALA A 12 -4.19 1.94 -6.44
CA ALA A 12 -4.97 1.81 -5.21
C ALA A 12 -5.71 0.47 -5.14
N LEU A 13 -6.32 0.04 -6.23
CA LEU A 13 -7.00 -1.26 -6.32
C LEU A 13 -6.02 -2.44 -6.20
N ALA A 14 -4.88 -2.37 -6.88
CA ALA A 14 -3.85 -3.40 -6.79
C ALA A 14 -3.28 -3.49 -5.36
N THR A 15 -3.04 -2.35 -4.72
CA THR A 15 -2.58 -2.30 -3.33
C THR A 15 -3.63 -2.87 -2.38
N LEU A 16 -4.91 -2.57 -2.59
CA LEU A 16 -6.01 -3.13 -1.79
C LEU A 16 -6.03 -4.66 -1.86
N PHE A 17 -5.91 -5.21 -3.04
CA PHE A 17 -5.87 -6.66 -3.24
C PHE A 17 -4.64 -7.29 -2.58
N VAL A 18 -3.45 -6.74 -2.86
CA VAL A 18 -2.18 -7.25 -2.31
C VAL A 18 -2.14 -7.15 -0.79
N LEU A 19 -2.57 -6.02 -0.21
CA LEU A 19 -2.51 -5.80 1.23
C LEU A 19 -3.45 -6.75 1.98
N THR A 20 -4.63 -6.97 1.45
CA THR A 20 -5.61 -7.92 2.01
C THR A 20 -5.06 -9.35 1.97
N LEU A 21 -4.53 -9.78 0.82
CA LEU A 21 -3.91 -11.10 0.69
C LEU A 21 -2.68 -11.26 1.57
N ALA A 22 -1.80 -10.25 1.61
CA ALA A 22 -0.60 -10.27 2.44
C ALA A 22 -0.93 -10.34 3.94
N SER A 23 -1.99 -9.66 4.38
CA SER A 23 -2.46 -9.73 5.77
C SER A 23 -2.93 -11.14 6.14
N GLY A 24 -3.73 -11.78 5.28
CA GLY A 24 -4.17 -13.15 5.50
C GLY A 24 -3.02 -14.16 5.43
N ALA A 25 -2.13 -14.02 4.46
CA ALA A 25 -0.98 -14.89 4.29
C ALA A 25 0.02 -14.76 5.44
N SER A 26 0.24 -13.54 5.96
CA SER A 26 1.11 -13.30 7.13
C SER A 26 0.56 -13.94 8.39
N TYR A 27 -0.75 -13.87 8.60
CA TYR A 27 -1.42 -14.57 9.70
C TYR A 27 -1.23 -16.10 9.60
N ALA A 28 -1.47 -16.67 8.42
CA ALA A 28 -1.29 -18.10 8.19
C ALA A 28 0.17 -18.55 8.39
N ALA A 29 1.13 -17.77 7.87
CA ALA A 29 2.55 -18.06 8.02
C ALA A 29 3.00 -17.99 9.48
N TRP A 30 2.50 -17.02 10.24
CA TRP A 30 2.80 -16.92 11.66
C TRP A 30 2.26 -18.14 12.41
N HIS A 31 0.98 -18.44 12.28
CA HIS A 31 0.29 -19.43 13.11
C HIS A 31 0.66 -20.88 12.74
N TRP A 32 0.94 -21.14 11.46
CA TRP A 32 1.22 -22.50 10.98
C TRP A 32 2.72 -22.82 10.85
N ILE A 33 3.57 -21.81 10.72
CA ILE A 33 5.00 -22.01 10.44
C ILE A 33 5.86 -21.48 11.57
N LEU A 34 5.75 -20.19 11.92
CA LEU A 34 6.69 -19.54 12.82
C LEU A 34 6.43 -19.91 14.29
N GLU A 35 5.20 -19.94 14.71
CA GLU A 35 4.82 -20.24 16.09
C GLU A 35 5.19 -21.68 16.49
N PRO A 36 4.80 -22.75 15.74
CA PRO A 36 5.15 -24.12 16.10
C PRO A 36 6.65 -24.43 16.00
N LEU A 37 7.40 -23.70 15.15
CA LEU A 37 8.84 -23.87 14.99
C LEU A 37 9.68 -23.00 15.93
N GLY A 38 9.06 -22.10 16.71
CA GLY A 38 9.77 -21.19 17.61
C GLY A 38 10.64 -20.13 16.91
N LEU A 39 10.38 -19.87 15.63
CA LEU A 39 11.17 -18.98 14.78
C LEU A 39 10.69 -17.51 14.82
N GLY A 40 10.16 -17.05 15.94
CA GLY A 40 9.62 -15.70 16.10
C GLY A 40 10.62 -14.58 15.80
N TYR A 41 11.93 -14.82 15.98
CA TYR A 41 12.99 -13.85 15.65
C TYR A 41 13.15 -13.64 14.12
N MET A 42 12.72 -14.59 13.30
CA MET A 42 12.79 -14.51 11.83
C MET A 42 11.53 -13.90 11.19
N ARG A 43 10.55 -13.45 11.99
CA ARG A 43 9.25 -12.97 11.51
C ARG A 43 9.35 -11.96 10.35
N THR A 44 10.24 -10.98 10.49
CA THR A 44 10.39 -9.90 9.48
C THR A 44 10.91 -10.45 8.15
N LEU A 45 11.92 -11.35 8.19
CA LEU A 45 12.47 -11.97 6.98
C LEU A 45 11.42 -12.83 6.27
N VAL A 46 10.68 -13.64 7.03
CA VAL A 46 9.63 -14.51 6.47
C VAL A 46 8.50 -13.66 5.88
N PHE A 47 8.10 -12.57 6.54
CA PHE A 47 7.07 -11.67 6.02
C PHE A 47 7.51 -10.97 4.73
N ILE A 48 8.75 -10.51 4.63
CA ILE A 48 9.28 -9.91 3.40
C ILE A 48 9.24 -10.93 2.26
N LEU A 49 9.71 -12.15 2.47
CA LEU A 49 9.67 -13.21 1.45
C LEU A 49 8.25 -13.58 1.05
N LEU A 50 7.35 -13.67 2.03
CA LEU A 50 5.94 -13.98 1.80
C LEU A 50 5.26 -12.88 0.98
N ILE A 51 5.47 -11.62 1.33
CA ILE A 51 4.92 -10.47 0.60
C ILE A 51 5.45 -10.46 -0.83
N ALA A 52 6.74 -10.71 -1.04
CA ALA A 52 7.33 -10.81 -2.37
C ALA A 52 6.67 -11.94 -3.18
N ALA A 53 6.44 -13.11 -2.59
CA ALA A 53 5.76 -14.23 -3.24
C ALA A 53 4.30 -13.91 -3.59
N VAL A 54 3.55 -13.28 -2.68
CA VAL A 54 2.15 -12.86 -2.90
C VAL A 54 2.06 -11.84 -4.03
N VAL A 55 2.96 -10.86 -4.06
CA VAL A 55 2.97 -9.85 -5.14
C VAL A 55 3.33 -10.48 -6.47
N GLN A 56 4.29 -11.39 -6.51
CA GLN A 56 4.68 -12.11 -7.72
C GLN A 56 3.55 -12.99 -8.26
N LEU A 57 2.83 -13.67 -7.36
CA LEU A 57 1.63 -14.43 -7.71
C LEU A 57 0.54 -13.50 -8.28
N THR A 58 0.32 -12.35 -7.65
CA THR A 58 -0.64 -11.35 -8.12
C THR A 58 -0.27 -10.82 -9.50
N GLU A 59 1.02 -10.56 -9.74
CA GLU A 59 1.52 -10.13 -11.05
C GLU A 59 1.23 -11.19 -12.13
N MET A 60 1.49 -12.46 -11.84
CA MET A 60 1.20 -13.55 -12.76
C MET A 60 -0.30 -13.67 -13.06
N LEU A 61 -1.15 -13.51 -12.05
CA LEU A 61 -2.61 -13.54 -12.21
C LEU A 61 -3.12 -12.36 -13.03
N VAL A 62 -2.63 -11.15 -12.77
CA VAL A 62 -2.99 -9.94 -13.54
C VAL A 62 -2.54 -10.05 -14.98
N ARG A 63 -1.34 -10.57 -15.22
CA ARG A 63 -0.81 -10.83 -16.58
C ARG A 63 -1.67 -11.82 -17.35
N ALA A 64 -2.18 -12.86 -16.68
CA ALA A 64 -3.02 -13.89 -17.30
C ALA A 64 -4.45 -13.40 -17.56
N SER A 65 -5.00 -12.55 -16.67
CA SER A 65 -6.41 -12.13 -16.71
C SER A 65 -6.67 -10.91 -17.58
N SER A 66 -5.74 -9.95 -17.66
CA SER A 66 -5.93 -8.69 -18.38
C SER A 66 -4.60 -8.10 -18.85
N PRO A 67 -4.25 -8.28 -20.15
CA PRO A 67 -3.04 -7.68 -20.71
C PRO A 67 -3.00 -6.17 -20.62
N LEU A 68 -4.18 -5.52 -20.76
CA LEU A 68 -4.34 -4.07 -20.65
C LEU A 68 -4.04 -3.55 -19.23
N LEU A 69 -4.50 -4.28 -18.22
CA LEU A 69 -4.23 -3.95 -16.81
C LEU A 69 -2.76 -4.16 -16.48
N HIS A 70 -2.13 -5.16 -17.08
CA HIS A 70 -0.70 -5.42 -16.93
C HIS A 70 0.16 -4.30 -17.56
N GLU A 71 -0.23 -3.77 -18.70
CA GLU A 71 0.47 -2.65 -19.35
C GLU A 71 0.40 -1.38 -18.51
N LEU A 72 -0.74 -1.12 -17.84
CA LEU A 72 -0.93 0.02 -16.95
C LEU A 72 -0.26 -0.15 -15.58
N LEU A 73 -0.27 -1.35 -15.03
CA LEU A 73 0.20 -1.67 -13.67
C LEU A 73 1.61 -2.30 -13.63
N GLY A 74 2.14 -2.75 -14.77
CA GLY A 74 3.38 -3.54 -14.81
C GLY A 74 4.60 -2.84 -14.24
N VAL A 75 4.67 -1.50 -14.31
CA VAL A 75 5.74 -0.70 -13.70
C VAL A 75 5.49 -0.46 -12.20
N PHE A 76 4.23 -0.50 -11.75
CA PHE A 76 3.84 -0.18 -10.38
C PHE A 76 3.84 -1.40 -9.44
N LEU A 77 3.70 -2.61 -9.98
CA LEU A 77 3.69 -3.84 -9.20
C LEU A 77 5.00 -4.07 -8.40
N PRO A 78 6.20 -3.91 -8.97
CA PRO A 78 7.45 -3.95 -8.20
C PRO A 78 7.50 -2.89 -7.10
N LEU A 79 6.87 -1.73 -7.31
CA LEU A 79 6.80 -0.66 -6.32
C LEU A 79 5.92 -1.03 -5.12
N ILE A 80 4.88 -1.86 -5.33
CA ILE A 80 4.03 -2.39 -4.25
C ILE A 80 4.81 -3.40 -3.40
N THR A 81 5.68 -4.23 -4.01
CA THR A 81 6.52 -5.21 -3.30
C THR A 81 7.47 -4.55 -2.31
N THR A 82 8.02 -3.39 -2.66
CA THR A 82 8.94 -2.63 -1.80
C THR A 82 8.23 -1.66 -0.87
N ASN A 83 6.90 -1.64 -0.87
CA ASN A 83 6.12 -0.72 -0.06
C ASN A 83 6.13 -1.15 1.41
N CYS A 84 6.75 -0.33 2.25
CA CYS A 84 6.83 -0.56 3.70
C CYS A 84 5.46 -0.60 4.40
N ALA A 85 4.41 -0.03 3.80
CA ALA A 85 3.05 -0.11 4.35
C ALA A 85 2.53 -1.55 4.38
N VAL A 86 2.86 -2.37 3.39
CA VAL A 86 2.45 -3.79 3.35
C VAL A 86 3.10 -4.57 4.48
N LEU A 87 4.40 -4.40 4.67
CA LEU A 87 5.13 -5.01 5.78
C LEU A 87 4.66 -4.46 7.13
N GLY A 88 4.43 -3.15 7.22
CA GLY A 88 3.95 -2.50 8.43
C GLY A 88 2.60 -3.04 8.91
N VAL A 89 1.66 -3.23 8.00
CA VAL A 89 0.35 -3.82 8.31
C VAL A 89 0.49 -5.27 8.79
N ALA A 90 1.33 -6.07 8.14
CA ALA A 90 1.58 -7.46 8.57
C ALA A 90 2.17 -7.54 9.97
N LEU A 91 3.14 -6.68 10.30
CA LEU A 91 3.75 -6.60 11.64
C LEU A 91 2.76 -6.10 12.69
N LEU A 92 1.96 -5.07 12.38
CA LEU A 92 0.94 -4.53 13.29
C LEU A 92 -0.15 -5.55 13.60
N ASN A 93 -0.57 -6.35 12.62
CA ASN A 93 -1.52 -7.43 12.84
C ASN A 93 -0.99 -8.46 13.86
N LEU A 94 0.30 -8.77 13.77
CA LEU A 94 0.95 -9.69 14.71
C LEU A 94 1.08 -9.06 16.10
N GLU A 95 1.53 -7.81 16.20
CA GLU A 95 1.70 -7.11 17.48
C GLU A 95 0.38 -6.96 18.24
N ARG A 96 -0.71 -6.73 17.52
CA ARG A 96 -2.06 -6.62 18.09
C ARG A 96 -2.75 -7.96 18.31
N GLN A 97 -2.11 -9.06 17.92
CA GLN A 97 -2.65 -10.42 18.02
C GLN A 97 -4.04 -10.55 17.37
N HIS A 98 -4.23 -9.93 16.22
CA HIS A 98 -5.47 -9.99 15.46
C HIS A 98 -5.75 -11.43 15.01
N GLY A 99 -7.02 -11.85 15.10
CA GLY A 99 -7.50 -13.09 14.47
C GLY A 99 -7.47 -12.98 12.94
N LEU A 100 -7.73 -14.08 12.23
CA LEU A 100 -7.71 -14.11 10.76
C LEU A 100 -8.63 -13.06 10.14
N VAL A 101 -9.88 -13.00 10.62
CA VAL A 101 -10.88 -12.04 10.11
C VAL A 101 -10.48 -10.60 10.41
N GLU A 102 -10.00 -10.33 11.61
CA GLU A 102 -9.53 -9.00 12.01
C GLU A 102 -8.32 -8.57 11.19
N SER A 103 -7.39 -9.47 10.90
CA SER A 103 -6.23 -9.21 10.05
C SER A 103 -6.63 -8.85 8.62
N LEU A 104 -7.60 -9.55 8.05
CA LEU A 104 -8.13 -9.26 6.71
C LEU A 104 -8.84 -7.91 6.67
N VAL A 105 -9.70 -7.63 7.66
CA VAL A 105 -10.42 -6.36 7.76
C VAL A 105 -9.45 -5.19 7.97
N PHE A 106 -8.47 -5.36 8.86
CA PHE A 106 -7.44 -4.34 9.10
C PHE A 106 -6.59 -4.07 7.84
N GLY A 107 -6.19 -5.14 7.12
CA GLY A 107 -5.47 -5.01 5.85
C GLY A 107 -6.28 -4.27 4.78
N ALA A 108 -7.55 -4.63 4.62
CA ALA A 108 -8.46 -3.96 3.68
C ALA A 108 -8.72 -2.50 4.05
N ALA A 109 -8.93 -2.19 5.32
CA ALA A 109 -9.13 -0.83 5.82
C ALA A 109 -7.88 0.04 5.63
N ALA A 110 -6.70 -0.49 5.94
CA ALA A 110 -5.43 0.19 5.73
C ALA A 110 -5.18 0.49 4.25
N ALA A 111 -5.50 -0.47 3.38
CA ALA A 111 -5.38 -0.31 1.93
C ALA A 111 -6.37 0.72 1.37
N ALA A 112 -7.60 0.75 1.88
CA ALA A 112 -8.58 1.76 1.51
C ALA A 112 -8.12 3.17 1.93
N GLY A 113 -7.56 3.32 3.13
CA GLY A 113 -6.96 4.56 3.60
C GLY A 113 -5.78 5.02 2.72
N PHE A 114 -4.89 4.08 2.37
CA PHE A 114 -3.79 4.35 1.44
C PHE A 114 -4.29 4.78 0.06
N GLY A 115 -5.31 4.07 -0.47
CA GLY A 115 -5.92 4.40 -1.76
C GLY A 115 -6.55 5.80 -1.76
N LEU A 116 -7.24 6.16 -0.70
CA LEU A 116 -7.84 7.49 -0.52
C LEU A 116 -6.75 8.58 -0.50
N ALA A 117 -5.67 8.37 0.24
CA ALA A 117 -4.55 9.30 0.28
C ALA A 117 -3.88 9.44 -1.10
N LEU A 118 -3.69 8.33 -1.81
CA LEU A 118 -3.09 8.31 -3.14
C LEU A 118 -3.95 9.05 -4.18
N LEU A 119 -5.27 8.83 -4.17
CA LEU A 119 -6.22 9.51 -5.06
C LEU A 119 -6.30 11.02 -4.77
N THR A 120 -6.32 11.38 -3.48
CA THR A 120 -6.29 12.80 -3.06
C THR A 120 -5.01 13.47 -3.54
N PHE A 121 -3.86 12.81 -3.37
CA PHE A 121 -2.57 13.32 -3.84
C PHE A 121 -2.52 13.47 -5.36
N ALA A 122 -3.05 12.50 -6.11
CA ALA A 122 -3.13 12.57 -7.58
C ALA A 122 -4.00 13.76 -8.04
N GLY A 123 -5.14 13.98 -7.39
CA GLY A 123 -6.02 15.12 -7.68
C GLY A 123 -5.37 16.47 -7.34
N LEU A 124 -4.65 16.57 -6.25
CA LEU A 124 -3.89 17.78 -5.89
C LEU A 124 -2.78 18.07 -6.91
N ARG A 125 -2.03 17.07 -7.35
CA ARG A 125 -1.00 17.23 -8.37
C ARG A 125 -1.55 17.71 -9.70
N GLU A 126 -2.71 17.21 -10.12
CA GLU A 126 -3.36 17.65 -11.35
C GLU A 126 -3.72 19.15 -11.30
N ARG A 127 -4.23 19.62 -10.16
CA ARG A 127 -4.52 21.05 -9.95
C ARG A 127 -3.27 21.92 -9.90
N LEU A 128 -2.20 21.42 -9.30
CA LEU A 128 -0.93 22.15 -9.17
C LEU A 128 -0.17 22.28 -10.49
N GLU A 129 -0.40 21.40 -11.46
CA GLU A 129 0.18 21.52 -12.82
C GLU A 129 -0.34 22.72 -13.59
N THR A 130 -1.58 23.14 -13.32
CA THR A 130 -2.21 24.33 -13.94
C THR A 130 -1.92 25.62 -13.18
N ALA A 131 -1.33 25.55 -11.97
CA ALA A 131 -1.02 26.69 -11.17
C ALA A 131 0.26 27.41 -11.64
N ASP A 132 0.28 28.71 -11.49
CA ASP A 132 1.47 29.53 -11.80
C ASP A 132 2.49 29.42 -10.67
N VAL A 133 3.42 28.47 -10.83
CA VAL A 133 4.45 28.16 -9.84
C VAL A 133 5.82 28.63 -10.35
N PRO A 134 6.64 29.27 -9.51
CA PRO A 134 8.01 29.63 -9.86
C PRO A 134 8.81 28.44 -10.39
N ALA A 135 9.65 28.66 -11.40
CA ALA A 135 10.38 27.60 -12.11
C ALA A 135 11.21 26.70 -11.18
N ALA A 136 11.73 27.26 -10.07
CA ALA A 136 12.51 26.52 -9.07
C ALA A 136 11.72 25.44 -8.31
N PHE A 137 10.39 25.59 -8.19
CA PHE A 137 9.51 24.66 -7.46
C PHE A 137 8.73 23.74 -8.37
N ARG A 138 8.80 23.89 -9.68
CA ARG A 138 8.08 23.02 -10.61
C ARG A 138 8.55 21.58 -10.57
N GLY A 139 7.59 20.65 -10.61
CA GLY A 139 7.83 19.22 -10.69
C GLY A 139 7.98 18.54 -9.33
N THR A 140 9.08 17.84 -9.11
CA THR A 140 9.34 17.03 -7.91
C THR A 140 9.34 17.83 -6.60
N PRO A 141 9.93 19.04 -6.49
CA PRO A 141 9.91 19.81 -5.25
C PRO A 141 8.49 20.15 -4.79
N LEU A 142 7.63 20.55 -5.71
CA LEU A 142 6.22 20.86 -5.42
C LEU A 142 5.45 19.60 -4.96
N ALA A 143 5.72 18.47 -5.59
CA ALA A 143 5.13 17.20 -5.20
C ALA A 143 5.50 16.80 -3.77
N LEU A 144 6.77 16.96 -3.38
CA LEU A 144 7.25 16.65 -2.02
C LEU A 144 6.64 17.60 -0.98
N ILE A 145 6.54 18.89 -1.26
CA ILE A 145 5.91 19.87 -0.37
C ILE A 145 4.42 19.51 -0.18
N THR A 146 3.72 19.21 -1.27
CA THR A 146 2.31 18.81 -1.22
C THR A 146 2.11 17.53 -0.42
N ALA A 147 2.97 16.53 -0.61
CA ALA A 147 2.93 15.29 0.15
C ALA A 147 3.17 15.54 1.65
N GLY A 148 4.13 16.40 1.99
CA GLY A 148 4.41 16.79 3.38
C GLY A 148 3.25 17.51 4.04
N LEU A 149 2.63 18.48 3.36
CA LEU A 149 1.44 19.19 3.87
C LEU A 149 0.25 18.25 4.04
N MET A 150 0.05 17.33 3.09
CA MET A 150 -1.01 16.32 3.17
C MET A 150 -0.76 15.36 4.34
N ALA A 151 0.47 14.93 4.58
CA ALA A 151 0.82 14.10 5.72
C ALA A 151 0.51 14.80 7.06
N LEU A 152 0.83 16.09 7.19
CA LEU A 152 0.48 16.89 8.36
C LEU A 152 -1.03 17.00 8.55
N ALA A 153 -1.79 17.21 7.47
CA ALA A 153 -3.25 17.25 7.53
C ALA A 153 -3.84 15.91 7.99
N PHE A 154 -3.33 14.78 7.50
CA PHE A 154 -3.77 13.45 7.95
C PHE A 154 -3.35 13.12 9.39
N MET A 155 -2.24 13.66 9.89
CA MET A 155 -1.85 13.51 11.30
C MET A 155 -2.89 14.11 12.26
N GLY A 156 -3.63 15.13 11.83
CA GLY A 156 -4.73 15.69 12.61
C GLY A 156 -5.83 14.68 12.94
N PHE A 157 -6.09 13.71 12.06
CA PHE A 157 -7.04 12.62 12.31
C PHE A 157 -6.56 11.61 13.37
N GLY A 158 -5.24 11.43 13.51
CA GLY A 158 -4.66 10.57 14.54
C GLY A 158 -4.99 11.02 15.96
N GLY A 159 -5.12 12.33 16.18
CA GLY A 159 -5.52 12.90 17.46
C GLY A 159 -7.01 12.72 17.83
N LEU A 160 -7.86 12.42 16.85
CA LEU A 160 -9.29 12.18 17.07
C LEU A 160 -9.60 10.74 17.51
N VAL A 161 -8.76 9.79 17.12
CA VAL A 161 -8.94 8.35 17.42
C VAL A 161 -8.22 7.93 18.70
N GLY A 162 -7.29 8.74 19.19
CA GLY A 162 -6.42 8.46 20.35
C GLY A 162 -6.99 8.84 21.73
N ARG A 163 -8.33 8.90 21.89
CA ARG A 163 -8.96 9.09 23.20
C ARG A 163 -9.85 7.93 23.58
#